data_38e783d2a76c3c82b492dfdd84becd5d
#
_entry.id   38e783d2a76c3c82b492dfdd84becd5d
#
_cell.length_a   1.000
_cell.length_b   1.000
_cell.length_c   1.000
_cell.angle_alpha   90.00
_cell.angle_beta   90.00
_cell.angle_gamma   90.00
#
_symmetry.space_group_name_H-M   'P 1'
#
loop_
_entity.id
_entity.type
_entity.pdbx_description
1 polymer ?
#
loop_
_entity_poly.entity_id
_entity_poly.type
_entity_poly.pdbx_seq_one_letter_code
_entity_poly.pdbx_strand_id
1 'polypeptide(L)'
;MRKISKFLFATAMAVTVLALANPSPTVMAKSKGKKAKVVYTLKKGTLTISGKGEMPKKMTFKNNKKVKKVVIKNGVTSVSDKAFYKCKNLSKVTIGKSVKKIGIDSFNGTKIKKVTIPKKVKEIGQDAFENCKQLENITLPGKYTLKKKKGDDAYATIMGGSMADTVTFSTSIDLKTVTYVNSNVFDVSANDKNYTSKSGMIYTKDGKTLVRVSAGTKELSIDEGCETFALQSILYARHFDGDDYVVCDKLEKIRIPASVKKID
;
A
#
# COMPACT_ATOMS: atom_id res chain seq x y z
N MET A 1 3.50 -60.18 -46.67
CA MET A 1 2.41 -59.19 -46.31
C MET A 1 2.60 -58.85 -44.84
N ARG A 2 3.24 -57.73 -44.54
CA ARG A 2 3.46 -57.22 -43.17
C ARG A 2 2.70 -55.90 -43.01
N LYS A 3 1.73 -55.86 -42.08
CA LYS A 3 0.97 -54.65 -41.71
C LYS A 3 1.87 -53.71 -40.88
N ILE A 4 2.04 -52.49 -41.34
CA ILE A 4 2.72 -51.43 -40.61
C ILE A 4 1.68 -50.67 -39.79
N SER A 5 1.78 -50.75 -38.48
CA SER A 5 0.98 -49.98 -37.53
C SER A 5 1.49 -48.56 -37.46
N LYS A 6 0.59 -47.57 -37.67
CA LYS A 6 0.89 -46.17 -37.51
C LYS A 6 0.81 -45.77 -36.04
N PHE A 7 1.94 -45.53 -35.40
CA PHE A 7 2.01 -44.81 -34.11
C PHE A 7 1.96 -43.32 -34.38
N LEU A 8 0.90 -42.68 -33.92
CA LEU A 8 0.85 -41.21 -33.81
C LEU A 8 1.59 -40.78 -32.53
N PHE A 9 2.77 -40.22 -32.66
CA PHE A 9 3.41 -39.49 -31.58
C PHE A 9 2.85 -38.06 -31.56
N ALA A 10 2.06 -37.78 -30.53
CA ALA A 10 1.71 -36.40 -30.19
C ALA A 10 2.88 -35.73 -29.44
N THR A 11 3.75 -35.04 -30.14
CA THR A 11 4.80 -34.24 -29.56
C THR A 11 4.18 -32.98 -28.94
N ALA A 12 4.24 -32.91 -27.62
CA ALA A 12 3.95 -31.68 -26.88
C ALA A 12 5.02 -30.63 -27.21
N MET A 13 4.72 -29.66 -28.04
CA MET A 13 5.54 -28.50 -28.29
C MET A 13 5.61 -27.64 -27.03
N ALA A 14 6.75 -27.69 -26.35
CA ALA A 14 7.15 -26.66 -25.38
C ALA A 14 7.41 -25.37 -26.15
N VAL A 15 6.52 -24.40 -26.01
CA VAL A 15 6.75 -23.07 -26.58
C VAL A 15 7.75 -22.33 -25.71
N THR A 16 9.01 -22.39 -26.06
CA THR A 16 10.06 -21.50 -25.62
C THR A 16 9.84 -20.15 -26.32
N VAL A 17 9.35 -19.15 -25.61
CA VAL A 17 9.21 -17.79 -26.14
C VAL A 17 10.57 -17.11 -26.10
N LEU A 18 11.27 -17.13 -27.22
CA LEU A 18 12.43 -16.29 -27.48
C LEU A 18 11.93 -14.86 -27.69
N ALA A 19 12.30 -13.94 -26.79
CA ALA A 19 11.93 -12.53 -26.88
C ALA A 19 12.82 -11.81 -27.88
N LEU A 20 12.40 -11.68 -29.14
CA LEU A 20 12.94 -10.73 -30.09
C LEU A 20 11.81 -9.88 -30.67
N ALA A 21 11.94 -8.58 -30.44
CA ALA A 21 11.40 -7.42 -31.15
C ALA A 21 10.03 -7.56 -31.82
N ASN A 22 8.98 -7.36 -31.07
CA ASN A 22 7.77 -6.56 -31.33
C ASN A 22 6.70 -6.93 -30.29
N PRO A 23 6.03 -5.98 -29.64
CA PRO A 23 5.10 -6.30 -28.58
C PRO A 23 3.75 -6.74 -29.15
N SER A 24 3.58 -8.00 -29.41
CA SER A 24 2.24 -8.59 -29.47
C SER A 24 1.82 -9.03 -28.09
N PRO A 25 0.63 -8.74 -27.70
CA PRO A 25 0.36 -8.12 -26.41
C PRO A 25 -0.56 -8.87 -25.48
N THR A 26 -0.88 -10.10 -25.63
CA THR A 26 -1.80 -10.74 -24.67
C THR A 26 -1.26 -12.07 -24.21
N VAL A 27 -0.53 -12.04 -23.07
CA VAL A 27 -0.20 -13.29 -22.37
C VAL A 27 -1.36 -13.62 -21.46
N MET A 28 -2.18 -14.57 -21.86
CA MET A 28 -3.21 -15.16 -20.99
C MET A 28 -2.53 -16.08 -19.99
N ALA A 29 -2.61 -15.78 -18.69
CA ALA A 29 -2.30 -16.76 -17.67
C ALA A 29 -3.41 -17.81 -17.66
N LYS A 30 -3.17 -19.00 -18.25
CA LYS A 30 -4.05 -20.17 -18.10
C LYS A 30 -3.93 -20.70 -16.68
N SER A 31 -4.94 -20.50 -15.84
CA SER A 31 -5.07 -21.24 -14.60
C SER A 31 -5.84 -22.54 -14.88
N LYS A 32 -5.29 -23.69 -14.51
CA LYS A 32 -6.04 -24.95 -14.43
C LYS A 32 -7.02 -24.85 -13.25
N GLY A 33 -8.31 -24.88 -13.53
CA GLY A 33 -9.39 -24.85 -12.53
C GLY A 33 -10.16 -23.52 -12.52
N LYS A 34 -11.51 -23.59 -12.55
CA LYS A 34 -12.52 -22.52 -12.58
C LYS A 34 -12.00 -21.12 -12.93
N LYS A 35 -12.07 -20.80 -14.20
CA LYS A 35 -11.95 -19.50 -14.91
C LYS A 35 -11.57 -18.27 -14.05
N ALA A 36 -10.37 -18.19 -13.52
CA ALA A 36 -9.80 -16.94 -13.10
C ALA A 36 -9.50 -16.12 -14.36
N LYS A 37 -10.37 -15.15 -14.67
CA LYS A 37 -10.29 -14.35 -15.91
C LYS A 37 -9.56 -13.04 -15.67
N VAL A 38 -8.48 -13.05 -14.88
CA VAL A 38 -7.62 -11.88 -14.76
C VAL A 38 -6.46 -12.06 -15.74
N VAL A 39 -6.32 -11.09 -16.63
CA VAL A 39 -5.32 -11.04 -17.69
C VAL A 39 -4.57 -9.72 -17.62
N TYR A 40 -3.43 -9.63 -18.28
CA TYR A 40 -2.69 -8.38 -18.38
C TYR A 40 -2.21 -8.10 -19.80
N THR A 41 -1.98 -6.82 -20.07
CA THR A 41 -1.30 -6.33 -21.27
C THR A 41 -0.24 -5.31 -20.87
N LEU A 42 0.92 -5.34 -21.55
CA LEU A 42 1.97 -4.33 -21.37
C LEU A 42 2.20 -3.63 -22.71
N LYS A 43 1.85 -2.33 -22.78
CA LYS A 43 2.03 -1.49 -23.98
C LYS A 43 2.68 -0.17 -23.60
N LYS A 44 3.76 0.21 -24.27
CA LYS A 44 4.47 1.50 -24.07
C LYS A 44 4.71 1.83 -22.58
N GLY A 45 5.11 0.85 -21.76
CA GLY A 45 5.36 1.00 -20.33
C GLY A 45 4.11 1.01 -19.44
N THR A 46 2.90 0.92 -20.01
CA THR A 46 1.66 0.80 -19.25
C THR A 46 1.24 -0.66 -19.15
N LEU A 47 1.23 -1.19 -17.93
CA LEU A 47 0.72 -2.51 -17.60
C LEU A 47 -0.74 -2.39 -17.18
N THR A 48 -1.64 -2.97 -17.96
CA THR A 48 -3.08 -3.01 -17.65
C THR A 48 -3.45 -4.41 -17.20
N ILE A 49 -4.06 -4.52 -16.01
CA ILE A 49 -4.59 -5.76 -15.45
C ILE A 49 -6.10 -5.67 -15.46
N SER A 50 -6.77 -6.64 -16.05
CA SER A 50 -8.22 -6.63 -16.28
C SER A 50 -8.84 -8.00 -16.10
N GLY A 51 -10.19 -8.04 -16.06
CA GLY A 51 -10.96 -9.26 -15.87
C GLY A 51 -11.75 -9.25 -14.56
N LYS A 52 -12.23 -10.43 -14.16
CA LYS A 52 -13.05 -10.58 -12.92
C LYS A 52 -12.38 -11.57 -11.96
N GLY A 53 -12.24 -11.19 -10.69
CA GLY A 53 -11.73 -12.04 -9.62
C GLY A 53 -10.36 -11.63 -9.10
N GLU A 54 -9.73 -12.50 -8.36
CA GLU A 54 -8.43 -12.25 -7.74
C GLU A 54 -7.30 -12.33 -8.77
N MET A 55 -6.31 -11.46 -8.60
CA MET A 55 -5.05 -11.56 -9.33
C MET A 55 -4.35 -12.86 -8.94
N PRO A 56 -4.00 -13.74 -9.90
CA PRO A 56 -3.34 -15.00 -9.59
C PRO A 56 -2.03 -14.80 -8.83
N LYS A 57 -1.76 -15.61 -7.79
CA LYS A 57 -0.53 -15.52 -6.98
C LYS A 57 0.75 -15.54 -7.82
N LYS A 58 0.76 -16.25 -8.95
CA LYS A 58 1.89 -16.34 -9.88
C LYS A 58 1.99 -15.13 -10.82
N MET A 59 1.00 -14.25 -10.87
CA MET A 59 1.02 -13.03 -11.70
C MET A 59 1.83 -11.96 -10.99
N THR A 60 3.13 -11.99 -11.15
CA THR A 60 4.07 -11.02 -10.58
C THR A 60 4.96 -10.43 -11.66
N PHE A 61 5.29 -9.16 -11.50
CA PHE A 61 6.13 -8.38 -12.43
C PHE A 61 7.39 -7.87 -11.74
N LYS A 62 7.91 -8.65 -10.79
CA LYS A 62 9.10 -8.30 -9.98
C LYS A 62 10.26 -7.82 -10.84
N ASN A 63 10.92 -6.75 -10.39
CA ASN A 63 12.11 -6.17 -11.04
C ASN A 63 11.89 -5.71 -12.50
N ASN A 64 10.65 -5.59 -12.96
CA ASN A 64 10.37 -5.24 -14.35
C ASN A 64 10.61 -3.76 -14.61
N LYS A 65 11.73 -3.44 -15.27
CA LYS A 65 12.14 -2.07 -15.62
C LYS A 65 11.28 -1.44 -16.73
N LYS A 66 10.51 -2.25 -17.49
CA LYS A 66 9.63 -1.74 -18.56
C LYS A 66 8.33 -1.18 -18.04
N VAL A 67 7.90 -1.55 -16.82
CA VAL A 67 6.65 -1.07 -16.20
C VAL A 67 6.87 0.32 -15.62
N LYS A 68 6.22 1.33 -16.21
CA LYS A 68 6.23 2.73 -15.77
C LYS A 68 4.89 3.15 -15.14
N LYS A 69 3.79 2.53 -15.60
CA LYS A 69 2.43 2.77 -15.12
C LYS A 69 1.69 1.44 -14.97
N VAL A 70 0.91 1.31 -13.91
CA VAL A 70 0.00 0.18 -13.68
C VAL A 70 -1.43 0.68 -13.64
N VAL A 71 -2.32 -0.02 -14.34
CA VAL A 71 -3.77 0.22 -14.31
C VAL A 71 -4.47 -1.10 -13.96
N ILE A 72 -4.99 -1.19 -12.77
CA ILE A 72 -5.81 -2.31 -12.31
C ILE A 72 -7.28 -1.92 -12.55
N LYS A 73 -7.93 -2.60 -13.49
CA LYS A 73 -9.32 -2.30 -13.89
C LYS A 73 -10.33 -2.79 -12.86
N ASN A 74 -11.53 -2.22 -12.90
CA ASN A 74 -12.67 -2.74 -12.15
C ASN A 74 -12.94 -4.20 -12.53
N GLY A 75 -13.40 -4.99 -11.55
CA GLY A 75 -13.57 -6.44 -11.68
C GLY A 75 -12.43 -7.24 -11.04
N VAL A 76 -11.19 -6.72 -11.06
CA VAL A 76 -10.07 -7.31 -10.30
C VAL A 76 -10.27 -7.03 -8.82
N THR A 77 -10.19 -8.08 -7.99
CA THR A 77 -10.54 -7.99 -6.56
C THR A 77 -9.35 -8.04 -5.61
N SER A 78 -8.16 -8.40 -6.10
CA SER A 78 -6.94 -8.37 -5.29
C SER A 78 -5.71 -7.98 -6.09
N VAL A 79 -4.68 -7.49 -5.39
CA VAL A 79 -3.30 -7.38 -5.87
C VAL A 79 -2.49 -8.47 -5.16
N SER A 80 -1.75 -9.27 -5.92
CA SER A 80 -0.96 -10.37 -5.36
C SER A 80 0.23 -9.90 -4.56
N ASP A 81 0.70 -10.73 -3.62
CA ASP A 81 1.95 -10.50 -2.90
C ASP A 81 3.10 -10.31 -3.91
N LYS A 82 3.95 -9.33 -3.66
CA LYS A 82 5.12 -8.99 -4.50
C LYS A 82 4.80 -8.72 -5.97
N ALA A 83 3.56 -8.35 -6.31
CA ALA A 83 3.12 -8.17 -7.70
C ALA A 83 4.04 -7.24 -8.50
N PHE A 84 4.44 -6.11 -7.92
CA PHE A 84 5.28 -5.08 -8.55
C PHE A 84 6.55 -4.80 -7.74
N TYR A 85 6.99 -5.79 -6.95
CA TYR A 85 8.19 -5.69 -6.11
C TYR A 85 9.41 -5.24 -6.92
N LYS A 86 10.05 -4.15 -6.47
CA LYS A 86 11.22 -3.55 -7.12
C LYS A 86 11.02 -3.19 -8.60
N CYS A 87 9.80 -2.86 -9.03
CA CYS A 87 9.57 -2.21 -10.33
C CYS A 87 10.07 -0.76 -10.26
N LYS A 88 11.40 -0.57 -10.32
CA LYS A 88 12.08 0.71 -10.06
C LYS A 88 11.66 1.88 -10.97
N ASN A 89 10.94 1.63 -12.07
CA ASN A 89 10.44 2.66 -12.99
C ASN A 89 8.93 2.90 -12.83
N LEU A 90 8.25 2.16 -11.96
CA LEU A 90 6.82 2.33 -11.71
C LEU A 90 6.59 3.59 -10.87
N SER A 91 6.04 4.63 -11.50
CA SER A 91 5.76 5.93 -10.87
C SER A 91 4.27 6.25 -10.75
N LYS A 92 3.42 5.54 -11.50
CA LYS A 92 1.96 5.79 -11.49
C LYS A 92 1.19 4.49 -11.33
N VAL A 93 0.22 4.47 -10.43
CA VAL A 93 -0.69 3.34 -10.24
C VAL A 93 -2.13 3.82 -10.14
N THR A 94 -3.03 3.09 -10.78
CA THR A 94 -4.48 3.26 -10.63
C THR A 94 -5.05 1.93 -10.17
N ILE A 95 -5.74 1.93 -9.04
CA ILE A 95 -6.33 0.73 -8.42
C ILE A 95 -7.85 0.80 -8.58
N GLY A 96 -8.41 -0.19 -9.25
CA GLY A 96 -9.85 -0.27 -9.53
C GLY A 96 -10.69 -0.40 -8.25
N LYS A 97 -11.89 0.17 -8.27
CA LYS A 97 -12.82 0.22 -7.12
C LYS A 97 -13.30 -1.15 -6.61
N SER A 98 -13.05 -2.23 -7.37
CA SER A 98 -13.41 -3.60 -6.98
C SER A 98 -12.36 -4.28 -6.13
N VAL A 99 -11.15 -3.70 -5.99
CA VAL A 99 -10.07 -4.29 -5.20
C VAL A 99 -10.43 -4.26 -3.71
N LYS A 100 -10.26 -5.41 -3.06
CA LYS A 100 -10.54 -5.64 -1.64
C LYS A 100 -9.28 -5.96 -0.83
N LYS A 101 -8.20 -6.39 -1.51
CA LYS A 101 -6.94 -6.80 -0.87
C LYS A 101 -5.75 -6.29 -1.65
N ILE A 102 -4.77 -5.79 -0.93
CA ILE A 102 -3.43 -5.40 -1.43
C ILE A 102 -2.43 -6.35 -0.79
N GLY A 103 -1.62 -7.02 -1.59
CA GLY A 103 -0.70 -8.05 -1.11
C GLY A 103 0.55 -7.51 -0.39
N ILE A 104 1.22 -8.38 0.35
CA ILE A 104 2.50 -8.12 1.02
C ILE A 104 3.55 -7.70 -0.04
N ASP A 105 4.38 -6.71 0.27
CA ASP A 105 5.45 -6.20 -0.61
C ASP A 105 4.96 -5.83 -2.04
N SER A 106 3.68 -5.62 -2.27
CA SER A 106 3.13 -5.56 -3.63
C SER A 106 3.67 -4.42 -4.47
N PHE A 107 3.98 -3.28 -3.88
CA PHE A 107 4.58 -2.09 -4.51
C PHE A 107 5.92 -1.70 -3.89
N ASN A 108 6.52 -2.57 -3.05
CA ASN A 108 7.79 -2.31 -2.40
C ASN A 108 8.87 -1.94 -3.42
N GLY A 109 9.65 -0.87 -3.15
CA GLY A 109 10.78 -0.43 -3.97
C GLY A 109 10.38 0.21 -5.30
N THR A 110 9.17 0.79 -5.39
CA THR A 110 8.70 1.53 -6.57
C THR A 110 8.93 3.04 -6.41
N LYS A 111 8.72 3.80 -7.50
CA LYS A 111 8.80 5.27 -7.52
C LYS A 111 7.42 5.93 -7.53
N ILE A 112 6.41 5.27 -6.98
CA ILE A 112 5.06 5.82 -6.89
C ILE A 112 5.11 7.10 -6.05
N LYS A 113 4.54 8.20 -6.61
CA LYS A 113 4.43 9.48 -5.93
C LYS A 113 3.08 9.65 -5.25
N LYS A 114 2.01 9.24 -5.92
CA LYS A 114 0.63 9.38 -5.40
C LYS A 114 -0.14 8.10 -5.66
N VAL A 115 -0.90 7.66 -4.66
CA VAL A 115 -1.77 6.48 -4.77
C VAL A 115 -3.03 6.64 -3.94
N THR A 116 -4.16 6.25 -4.52
CA THR A 116 -5.44 6.15 -3.80
C THR A 116 -5.82 4.69 -3.67
N ILE A 117 -5.93 4.23 -2.44
CA ILE A 117 -6.42 2.89 -2.12
C ILE A 117 -7.95 2.94 -2.03
N PRO A 118 -8.66 2.13 -2.81
CA PRO A 118 -10.12 2.18 -2.85
C PRO A 118 -10.78 1.86 -1.50
N LYS A 119 -11.90 2.52 -1.21
CA LYS A 119 -12.68 2.35 0.04
C LYS A 119 -13.11 0.89 0.34
N LYS A 120 -13.17 0.04 -0.69
CA LYS A 120 -13.51 -1.38 -0.55
C LYS A 120 -12.35 -2.26 -0.10
N VAL A 121 -11.13 -1.73 -0.05
CA VAL A 121 -9.98 -2.48 0.47
C VAL A 121 -10.16 -2.70 1.96
N LYS A 122 -10.08 -3.95 2.38
CA LYS A 122 -10.22 -4.41 3.78
C LYS A 122 -8.96 -5.04 4.33
N GLU A 123 -7.98 -5.31 3.46
CA GLU A 123 -6.71 -5.92 3.83
C GLU A 123 -5.58 -5.28 3.03
N ILE A 124 -4.55 -4.83 3.72
CA ILE A 124 -3.31 -4.34 3.12
C ILE A 124 -2.16 -5.14 3.72
N GLY A 125 -1.30 -5.66 2.86
CA GLY A 125 -0.14 -6.45 3.26
C GLY A 125 0.95 -5.57 3.86
N GLN A 126 1.67 -6.14 4.81
CA GLN A 126 2.88 -5.57 5.36
C GLN A 126 3.86 -5.19 4.25
N ASP A 127 4.51 -4.05 4.40
CA ASP A 127 5.50 -3.51 3.48
C ASP A 127 5.00 -3.31 2.04
N ALA A 128 3.67 -3.21 1.88
CA ALA A 128 3.08 -3.02 0.55
C ALA A 128 3.66 -1.81 -0.20
N PHE A 129 4.07 -0.76 0.52
CA PHE A 129 4.67 0.47 -0.01
C PHE A 129 6.05 0.77 0.60
N GLU A 130 6.73 -0.23 1.15
CA GLU A 130 8.08 -0.08 1.66
C GLU A 130 9.04 0.35 0.54
N ASN A 131 10.07 1.13 0.88
CA ASN A 131 11.05 1.66 -0.07
C ASN A 131 10.46 2.47 -1.23
N CYS A 132 9.24 3.02 -1.07
CA CYS A 132 8.65 3.98 -2.00
C CYS A 132 9.15 5.39 -1.68
N LYS A 133 10.47 5.63 -1.84
CA LYS A 133 11.16 6.87 -1.40
C LYS A 133 10.64 8.17 -2.04
N GLN A 134 9.76 8.09 -3.02
CA GLN A 134 9.14 9.25 -3.69
C GLN A 134 7.65 9.38 -3.36
N LEU A 135 7.15 8.68 -2.34
CA LEU A 135 5.74 8.70 -2.00
C LEU A 135 5.38 10.01 -1.29
N GLU A 136 4.76 10.91 -2.04
CA GLU A 136 4.26 12.20 -1.57
C GLU A 136 2.90 12.02 -0.86
N ASN A 137 1.96 11.34 -1.54
CA ASN A 137 0.59 11.25 -1.04
C ASN A 137 0.03 9.83 -1.14
N ILE A 138 -0.54 9.33 -0.07
CA ILE A 138 -1.31 8.11 -0.05
C ILE A 138 -2.70 8.35 0.55
N THR A 139 -3.75 7.99 -0.18
CA THR A 139 -5.12 7.99 0.34
C THR A 139 -5.51 6.58 0.73
N LEU A 140 -5.91 6.38 1.97
CA LEU A 140 -6.26 5.10 2.56
C LEU A 140 -7.75 5.03 2.95
N PRO A 141 -8.37 3.84 2.97
CA PRO A 141 -9.59 3.66 3.75
C PRO A 141 -9.25 3.84 5.23
N GLY A 142 -10.18 4.41 6.01
CA GLY A 142 -9.95 4.65 7.44
C GLY A 142 -9.94 3.37 8.28
N LYS A 143 -10.35 2.22 7.71
CA LYS A 143 -10.37 0.92 8.39
C LYS A 143 -9.95 -0.20 7.45
N TYR A 144 -8.88 -0.90 7.82
CA TYR A 144 -8.40 -2.12 7.16
C TYR A 144 -7.60 -2.97 8.15
N THR A 145 -7.37 -4.23 7.82
CA THR A 145 -6.49 -5.13 8.57
C THR A 145 -5.12 -5.18 7.90
N LEU A 146 -4.06 -5.23 8.70
CA LEU A 146 -2.71 -5.49 8.22
C LEU A 146 -2.50 -7.00 8.09
N LYS A 147 -2.20 -7.47 6.88
CA LYS A 147 -1.74 -8.85 6.66
C LYS A 147 -0.24 -8.90 6.90
N LYS A 148 0.18 -9.49 8.02
CA LYS A 148 1.58 -9.61 8.40
C LYS A 148 2.33 -10.70 7.62
N LYS A 149 3.63 -10.59 7.53
CA LYS A 149 4.55 -11.66 7.11
C LYS A 149 4.60 -12.72 8.20
N LYS A 150 4.79 -13.97 7.83
CA LYS A 150 4.91 -15.07 8.81
C LYS A 150 6.17 -14.86 9.66
N GLY A 151 6.02 -14.86 10.98
CA GLY A 151 7.10 -14.70 11.93
C GLY A 151 7.51 -13.24 12.23
N ASP A 152 6.77 -12.27 11.73
CA ASP A 152 7.04 -10.84 11.95
C ASP A 152 5.86 -10.23 12.71
N ASP A 153 5.96 -10.15 14.01
CA ASP A 153 4.84 -9.83 14.89
C ASP A 153 4.89 -8.44 15.53
N ALA A 154 6.06 -7.83 15.68
CA ALA A 154 6.19 -6.70 16.61
C ALA A 154 5.80 -5.34 16.00
N TYR A 155 6.27 -4.98 14.78
CA TYR A 155 6.18 -3.60 14.28
C TYR A 155 5.79 -3.49 12.81
N ALA A 156 4.96 -4.40 12.36
CA ALA A 156 4.55 -4.46 10.97
C ALA A 156 3.75 -3.22 10.54
N THR A 157 4.16 -2.58 9.47
CA THR A 157 3.47 -1.44 8.83
C THR A 157 3.21 -1.71 7.35
N ILE A 158 2.42 -0.87 6.69
CA ILE A 158 2.25 -0.98 5.24
C ILE A 158 3.37 -0.30 4.46
N MET A 159 4.20 0.50 5.12
CA MET A 159 5.20 1.36 4.51
C MET A 159 6.63 0.97 4.88
N GLY A 160 6.83 0.00 5.81
CA GLY A 160 8.13 -0.29 6.36
C GLY A 160 8.76 0.97 6.93
N GLY A 161 10.02 1.25 6.61
CA GLY A 161 10.71 2.48 6.97
C GLY A 161 10.39 3.70 6.10
N SER A 162 9.49 3.58 5.11
CA SER A 162 9.12 4.71 4.26
C SER A 162 8.08 5.60 4.91
N MET A 163 8.09 6.87 4.55
CA MET A 163 7.16 7.88 5.04
C MET A 163 6.52 8.60 3.85
N ALA A 164 5.23 8.91 3.94
CA ALA A 164 4.56 9.79 2.99
C ALA A 164 4.58 11.24 3.50
N ASP A 165 4.57 12.21 2.60
CA ASP A 165 4.38 13.60 3.02
C ASP A 165 2.98 13.77 3.61
N THR A 166 1.96 13.19 2.97
CA THR A 166 0.59 13.24 3.45
C THR A 166 -0.09 11.88 3.38
N VAL A 167 -0.71 11.47 4.48
CA VAL A 167 -1.66 10.35 4.53
C VAL A 167 -3.07 10.90 4.71
N THR A 168 -3.92 10.72 3.70
CA THR A 168 -5.34 11.10 3.73
C THR A 168 -6.20 9.87 4.01
N PHE A 169 -7.11 9.95 4.96
CA PHE A 169 -8.12 8.91 5.22
C PHE A 169 -9.44 9.27 4.54
N SER A 170 -9.87 8.44 3.59
CA SER A 170 -11.07 8.68 2.77
C SER A 170 -12.40 8.26 3.41
N THR A 171 -12.36 7.63 4.57
CA THR A 171 -13.52 7.19 5.37
C THR A 171 -13.20 7.35 6.85
N SER A 172 -14.18 7.18 7.73
CA SER A 172 -13.97 7.18 9.19
C SER A 172 -12.85 6.25 9.61
N ILE A 173 -11.94 6.76 10.44
CA ILE A 173 -10.75 6.04 10.86
C ILE A 173 -11.01 5.09 12.03
N ASP A 174 -10.23 4.02 12.06
CA ASP A 174 -10.01 3.18 13.23
C ASP A 174 -8.57 3.45 13.69
N LEU A 175 -8.35 3.80 14.95
CA LEU A 175 -7.03 4.15 15.47
C LEU A 175 -5.99 3.06 15.27
N LYS A 176 -6.39 1.79 15.30
CA LYS A 176 -5.50 0.66 14.96
C LYS A 176 -4.93 0.78 13.55
N THR A 177 -5.73 1.31 12.62
CA THR A 177 -5.29 1.53 11.22
C THR A 177 -4.21 2.60 11.13
N VAL A 178 -4.30 3.65 11.94
CA VAL A 178 -3.36 4.77 11.95
C VAL A 178 -1.96 4.34 12.41
N THR A 179 -1.86 3.32 13.27
CA THR A 179 -0.57 2.82 13.74
C THR A 179 0.26 2.14 12.66
N TYR A 180 -0.35 1.78 11.52
CA TYR A 180 0.32 1.08 10.43
C TYR A 180 0.93 1.99 9.37
N VAL A 181 0.89 3.30 9.57
CA VAL A 181 1.40 4.29 8.60
C VAL A 181 2.21 5.37 9.26
N ASN A 182 3.21 5.86 8.54
CA ASN A 182 4.01 7.02 8.92
C ASN A 182 3.78 8.17 7.93
N SER A 183 3.67 9.38 8.45
CA SER A 183 3.39 10.58 7.65
C SER A 183 3.93 11.83 8.29
N ASN A 184 4.29 12.82 7.46
CA ASN A 184 4.54 14.19 7.92
C ASN A 184 3.24 14.93 8.23
N VAL A 185 2.14 14.56 7.56
CA VAL A 185 0.82 15.17 7.74
C VAL A 185 -0.26 14.11 7.67
N PHE A 186 -1.14 14.07 8.66
CA PHE A 186 -2.37 13.31 8.61
C PHE A 186 -3.53 14.22 8.20
N ASP A 187 -4.35 13.72 7.26
CA ASP A 187 -5.57 14.37 6.81
C ASP A 187 -6.77 13.43 7.00
N VAL A 188 -7.66 13.78 7.90
CA VAL A 188 -8.84 13.01 8.27
C VAL A 188 -10.05 13.57 7.53
N SER A 189 -10.87 12.69 6.94
CA SER A 189 -12.10 13.07 6.24
C SER A 189 -12.96 13.99 7.11
N ALA A 190 -13.44 15.10 6.55
CA ALA A 190 -14.37 16.01 7.24
C ALA A 190 -15.66 15.30 7.72
N ASN A 191 -16.04 14.20 7.07
CA ASN A 191 -17.17 13.36 7.43
C ASN A 191 -16.87 12.34 8.54
N ASP A 192 -15.65 12.28 9.08
CA ASP A 192 -15.37 11.45 10.25
C ASP A 192 -16.13 11.98 11.46
N LYS A 193 -16.83 11.09 12.16
CA LYS A 193 -17.67 11.45 13.30
C LYS A 193 -16.89 11.57 14.62
N ASN A 194 -15.75 10.91 14.71
CA ASN A 194 -15.00 10.74 15.95
C ASN A 194 -13.69 11.54 15.95
N TYR A 195 -13.12 11.82 14.78
CA TYR A 195 -11.79 12.40 14.65
C TYR A 195 -11.75 13.55 13.65
N THR A 196 -10.74 14.38 13.81
CA THR A 196 -10.41 15.48 12.91
C THR A 196 -8.89 15.62 12.80
N SER A 197 -8.42 16.26 11.76
CA SER A 197 -7.00 16.66 11.67
C SER A 197 -6.87 18.17 11.88
N LYS A 198 -5.88 18.56 12.67
CA LYS A 198 -5.45 19.94 12.86
C LYS A 198 -3.93 19.98 12.87
N SER A 199 -3.35 20.93 12.18
CA SER A 199 -1.88 21.06 12.07
C SER A 199 -1.17 19.76 11.67
N GLY A 200 -1.82 18.92 10.83
CA GLY A 200 -1.27 17.63 10.39
C GLY A 200 -1.33 16.49 11.41
N MET A 201 -1.92 16.70 12.56
CA MET A 201 -2.09 15.73 13.65
C MET A 201 -3.55 15.30 13.76
N ILE A 202 -3.81 14.18 14.43
CA ILE A 202 -5.16 13.65 14.65
C ILE A 202 -5.63 13.96 16.06
N TYR A 203 -6.79 14.57 16.15
CA TYR A 203 -7.51 14.85 17.40
C TYR A 203 -8.86 14.14 17.41
N THR A 204 -9.44 13.99 18.59
CA THR A 204 -10.87 13.71 18.71
C THR A 204 -11.69 14.82 18.06
N LYS A 205 -12.92 14.52 17.64
CA LYS A 205 -13.76 15.47 16.87
C LYS A 205 -14.03 16.77 17.59
N ASP A 206 -14.13 16.72 18.91
CA ASP A 206 -14.30 17.88 19.78
C ASP A 206 -13.00 18.67 20.01
N GLY A 207 -11.88 18.16 19.51
CA GLY A 207 -10.56 18.76 19.65
C GLY A 207 -9.91 18.60 21.03
N LYS A 208 -10.55 17.93 21.96
CA LYS A 208 -10.09 17.85 23.36
C LYS A 208 -8.97 16.88 23.60
N THR A 209 -8.79 15.89 22.74
CA THR A 209 -7.73 14.88 22.89
C THR A 209 -6.87 14.80 21.65
N LEU A 210 -5.54 14.97 21.81
CA LEU A 210 -4.55 14.69 20.78
C LEU A 210 -4.31 13.18 20.74
N VAL A 211 -4.62 12.57 19.59
CA VAL A 211 -4.63 11.10 19.41
C VAL A 211 -3.37 10.62 18.69
N ARG A 212 -2.87 11.40 17.72
CA ARG A 212 -1.72 11.01 16.90
C ARG A 212 -0.93 12.21 16.44
N VAL A 213 0.37 12.17 16.69
CA VAL A 213 1.35 13.12 16.16
C VAL A 213 1.95 12.57 14.87
N SER A 214 2.23 13.42 13.90
CA SER A 214 2.92 13.06 12.67
C SER A 214 4.42 12.85 12.90
N ALA A 215 5.00 11.87 12.20
CA ALA A 215 6.38 11.43 12.41
C ALA A 215 7.44 12.50 12.08
N GLY A 216 7.13 13.42 11.16
CA GLY A 216 8.04 14.48 10.73
C GLY A 216 8.01 15.75 11.58
N THR A 217 7.26 15.76 12.70
CA THR A 217 7.08 16.95 13.55
C THR A 217 8.39 17.33 14.25
N LYS A 218 8.88 18.53 13.99
CA LYS A 218 10.04 19.12 14.69
C LYS A 218 9.62 19.92 15.90
N GLU A 219 8.60 20.74 15.75
CA GLU A 219 7.98 21.48 16.83
C GLU A 219 6.53 21.03 16.97
N LEU A 220 6.22 20.40 18.09
CA LEU A 220 4.86 20.03 18.44
C LEU A 220 4.21 21.19 19.18
N SER A 221 3.24 21.83 18.55
CA SER A 221 2.35 22.79 19.19
C SER A 221 0.99 22.16 19.34
N ILE A 222 0.62 21.81 20.57
CA ILE A 222 -0.71 21.26 20.88
C ILE A 222 -1.71 22.41 20.82
N ASP A 223 -2.84 22.18 20.14
CA ASP A 223 -3.86 23.22 19.94
C ASP A 223 -4.48 23.68 21.26
N GLU A 224 -4.77 24.97 21.35
CA GLU A 224 -5.55 25.53 22.45
C GLU A 224 -6.93 24.83 22.56
N GLY A 225 -7.35 24.52 23.79
CA GLY A 225 -8.55 23.76 24.06
C GLY A 225 -8.35 22.24 24.10
N CYS A 226 -7.16 21.74 23.74
CA CYS A 226 -6.81 20.34 24.01
C CYS A 226 -6.65 20.13 25.51
N GLU A 227 -7.35 19.15 26.07
CA GLU A 227 -7.35 18.85 27.50
C GLU A 227 -6.50 17.63 27.84
N THR A 228 -6.30 16.73 26.89
CA THR A 228 -5.60 15.46 27.09
C THR A 228 -4.71 15.10 25.90
N PHE A 229 -3.52 14.60 26.16
CA PHE A 229 -2.78 13.85 25.13
C PHE A 229 -2.04 12.66 25.76
N ALA A 230 -1.94 11.57 25.01
CA ALA A 230 -1.19 10.41 25.43
C ALA A 230 0.26 10.49 24.95
N LEU A 231 1.24 10.18 25.80
CA LEU A 231 2.64 10.04 25.38
C LEU A 231 2.79 9.05 24.24
N GLN A 232 1.96 8.01 24.22
CA GLN A 232 1.91 7.06 23.11
C GLN A 232 1.56 7.72 21.77
N SER A 233 0.82 8.84 21.75
CA SER A 233 0.53 9.57 20.52
C SER A 233 1.81 10.08 19.83
N ILE A 234 2.82 10.41 20.62
CA ILE A 234 4.17 10.81 20.19
C ILE A 234 5.00 9.57 19.86
N LEU A 235 4.98 8.55 20.72
CA LEU A 235 5.78 7.34 20.58
C LEU A 235 5.46 6.50 19.35
N TYR A 236 4.22 6.54 18.84
CA TYR A 236 3.84 5.87 17.62
C TYR A 236 4.25 6.60 16.33
N ALA A 237 4.76 7.83 16.45
CA ALA A 237 5.34 8.56 15.31
C ALA A 237 6.74 8.03 14.98
N ARG A 238 6.85 6.74 14.70
CA ARG A 238 8.10 6.02 14.46
C ARG A 238 8.44 6.01 12.98
N HIS A 239 9.72 6.18 12.66
CA HIS A 239 10.25 5.78 11.38
C HIS A 239 11.44 4.85 11.57
N PHE A 240 11.84 4.16 10.52
CA PHE A 240 13.00 3.29 10.48
C PHE A 240 14.18 4.08 9.92
N ASP A 241 15.28 4.09 10.64
CA ASP A 241 16.55 4.56 10.10
C ASP A 241 17.60 3.45 10.30
N GLY A 242 17.91 2.75 9.21
CA GLY A 242 18.77 1.57 9.26
C GLY A 242 18.12 0.39 10.00
N ASP A 243 18.81 -0.14 11.01
CA ASP A 243 18.36 -1.27 11.84
C ASP A 243 17.64 -0.82 13.12
N ASP A 244 17.55 0.50 13.37
CA ASP A 244 17.01 1.06 14.61
C ASP A 244 15.60 1.67 14.45
N TYR A 245 14.80 1.54 15.51
CA TYR A 245 13.51 2.22 15.66
C TYR A 245 13.75 3.62 16.21
N VAL A 246 13.49 4.62 15.39
CA VAL A 246 13.58 6.02 15.84
C VAL A 246 12.19 6.55 16.13
N VAL A 247 12.00 7.07 17.33
CA VAL A 247 10.74 7.62 17.82
C VAL A 247 10.83 9.13 17.84
N CYS A 248 10.12 9.82 16.97
CA CYS A 248 10.10 11.29 16.93
C CYS A 248 11.49 11.94 17.05
N ASP A 249 12.51 11.35 16.40
CA ASP A 249 13.90 11.82 16.44
C ASP A 249 14.07 13.27 15.97
N LYS A 250 13.09 13.80 15.28
CA LYS A 250 13.07 15.18 14.79
C LYS A 250 12.38 16.15 15.73
N LEU A 251 11.77 15.66 16.83
CA LEU A 251 11.04 16.52 17.76
C LEU A 251 12.02 17.28 18.67
N GLU A 252 12.15 18.57 18.42
CA GLU A 252 13.06 19.47 19.12
C GLU A 252 12.36 20.27 20.22
N LYS A 253 11.03 20.48 20.05
CA LYS A 253 10.27 21.35 20.95
C LYS A 253 8.81 20.92 21.07
N ILE A 254 8.30 21.01 22.28
CA ILE A 254 6.87 20.80 22.58
C ILE A 254 6.33 22.05 23.26
N ARG A 255 5.21 22.58 22.73
CA ARG A 255 4.41 23.64 23.36
C ARG A 255 3.12 23.01 23.85
N ILE A 256 2.93 23.01 25.16
CA ILE A 256 1.75 22.47 25.82
C ILE A 256 0.91 23.65 26.30
N PRO A 257 -0.33 23.83 25.82
CA PRO A 257 -1.19 24.94 26.25
C PRO A 257 -1.70 24.72 27.69
N ALA A 258 -2.10 25.81 28.32
CA ALA A 258 -2.62 25.77 29.69
C ALA A 258 -3.93 24.96 29.83
N SER A 259 -4.62 24.71 28.73
CA SER A 259 -5.83 23.87 28.68
C SER A 259 -5.56 22.39 28.93
N VAL A 260 -4.31 21.91 28.79
CA VAL A 260 -3.96 20.50 29.02
C VAL A 260 -3.98 20.20 30.52
N LYS A 261 -4.86 19.27 30.89
CA LYS A 261 -5.09 18.81 32.27
C LYS A 261 -4.47 17.47 32.54
N LYS A 262 -4.27 16.65 31.47
CA LYS A 262 -3.84 15.26 31.60
C LYS A 262 -2.88 14.83 30.50
N ILE A 263 -1.83 14.14 30.91
CA ILE A 263 -0.86 13.45 30.04
C ILE A 263 -0.91 11.98 30.43
N ASP A 264 -1.32 11.10 29.50
CA ASP A 264 -1.48 9.63 29.71
C ASP A 264 -0.31 8.83 29.15
#